data_252909ded4578e34160dae3be3b011c9
#
_entry.id   252909ded4578e34160dae3be3b011c9
#
_cell.length_a   1.000
_cell.length_b   1.000
_cell.length_c   1.000
_cell.angle_alpha   90.00
_cell.angle_beta   90.00
_cell.angle_gamma   90.00
#
_symmetry.space_group_name_H-M   'P 1'
#
loop_
_entity.id
_entity.type
_entity.pdbx_description
1 polymer ?
#
loop_
_entity_poly.entity_id
_entity_poly.type
_entity_poly.pdbx_seq_one_letter_code
_entity_poly.pdbx_strand_id
1 'polypeptide(L)'
;MPAQASAGLGLRRSLLDALHAAPAGAFDFLECAPDNWIGVGGSLGEALSALSQQHPLSCHGLSLSLGGPAPLDLEFLARTRRFLDQHQVALYSEHLSWCTDDGHLYELLPLPFTAEAIQHVAARIRQTQDILGRRIAVENASYYTVPAADMDEADFINAVLEEADCDLLLDVNNVYVNAINHGYDARAFLARLPSQRIASYHVAGHHDEAEDLKIDTHGMPVKGDVWALLADTYAMHGVRPTLLERDFNFPPLPELLEELTRIRQLQHAAHG
;
A
#
# COMPACT_ATOMS: atom_id res chain seq x y z
N MET A 1 8.55 12.38 5.94
CA MET A 1 8.07 11.83 4.67
C MET A 1 9.23 11.69 3.71
N PRO A 2 9.32 10.61 2.90
CA PRO A 2 10.23 10.56 1.77
C PRO A 2 10.03 11.79 0.87
N ALA A 3 11.06 12.15 0.09
CA ALA A 3 10.92 13.22 -0.90
C ALA A 3 9.80 12.89 -1.89
N GLN A 4 9.14 13.90 -2.46
CA GLN A 4 8.00 13.69 -3.36
C GLN A 4 8.37 12.79 -4.56
N ALA A 5 9.52 12.99 -5.17
CA ALA A 5 10.08 12.10 -6.19
C ALA A 5 11.05 11.11 -5.55
N SER A 6 10.54 9.99 -5.04
CA SER A 6 11.33 8.93 -4.42
C SER A 6 10.78 7.56 -4.79
N ALA A 7 11.70 6.60 -5.01
CA ALA A 7 11.41 5.22 -5.34
C ALA A 7 11.84 4.30 -4.19
N GLY A 8 10.90 3.55 -3.63
CA GLY A 8 11.09 2.66 -2.50
C GLY A 8 10.97 1.19 -2.84
N LEU A 9 11.46 0.36 -1.94
CA LEU A 9 11.40 -1.10 -2.07
C LEU A 9 10.85 -1.73 -0.79
N GLY A 10 10.05 -2.78 -0.95
CA GLY A 10 9.55 -3.58 0.16
C GLY A 10 10.68 -4.25 0.94
N LEU A 11 10.74 -4.00 2.25
CA LEU A 11 11.68 -4.65 3.16
C LEU A 11 11.13 -6.02 3.57
N ARG A 12 11.69 -7.06 3.01
CA ARG A 12 11.34 -8.46 3.31
C ARG A 12 12.53 -9.16 3.96
N ARG A 13 12.28 -10.08 4.89
CA ARG A 13 13.36 -10.80 5.62
C ARG A 13 14.35 -11.50 4.70
N SER A 14 13.85 -12.06 3.61
CA SER A 14 14.68 -12.74 2.60
C SER A 14 15.60 -11.81 1.80
N LEU A 15 15.36 -10.51 1.82
CA LEU A 15 16.16 -9.50 1.12
C LEU A 15 17.14 -8.77 2.04
N LEU A 16 17.14 -9.00 3.35
CA LEU A 16 17.93 -8.21 4.33
C LEU A 16 19.41 -8.10 3.96
N ASP A 17 20.07 -9.22 3.67
CA ASP A 17 21.49 -9.23 3.34
C ASP A 17 21.76 -8.45 2.05
N ALA A 18 20.91 -8.58 1.06
CA ALA A 18 21.01 -7.86 -0.20
C ALA A 18 20.75 -6.36 -0.02
N LEU A 19 19.78 -5.98 0.81
CA LEU A 19 19.47 -4.56 1.12
C LEU A 19 20.63 -3.91 1.89
N HIS A 20 21.23 -4.61 2.86
CA HIS A 20 22.41 -4.11 3.57
C HIS A 20 23.64 -3.95 2.67
N ALA A 21 23.81 -4.82 1.67
CA ALA A 21 24.91 -4.77 0.72
C ALA A 21 24.64 -3.84 -0.48
N ALA A 22 23.46 -3.25 -0.57
CA ALA A 22 23.07 -2.42 -1.69
C ALA A 22 23.93 -1.16 -1.79
N PRO A 23 24.27 -0.70 -3.00
CA PRO A 23 25.01 0.55 -3.17
C PRO A 23 24.21 1.75 -2.65
N ALA A 24 24.92 2.80 -2.21
CA ALA A 24 24.29 4.04 -1.77
C ALA A 24 23.37 4.60 -2.88
N GLY A 25 22.16 5.00 -2.51
CA GLY A 25 21.16 5.52 -3.45
C GLY A 25 20.47 4.46 -4.32
N ALA A 26 20.63 3.17 -4.02
CA ALA A 26 19.92 2.09 -4.70
C ALA A 26 18.40 2.25 -4.57
N PHE A 27 17.93 2.64 -3.41
CA PHE A 27 16.53 2.97 -3.11
C PHE A 27 16.48 4.20 -2.20
N ASP A 28 15.37 4.92 -2.22
CA ASP A 28 15.22 6.19 -1.49
C ASP A 28 14.53 5.99 -0.14
N PHE A 29 13.70 4.96 0.00
CA PHE A 29 13.05 4.54 1.24
C PHE A 29 12.76 3.05 1.22
N LEU A 30 12.43 2.51 2.37
CA LEU A 30 11.99 1.12 2.54
C LEU A 30 10.58 1.08 3.13
N GLU A 31 9.87 -0.01 2.87
CA GLU A 31 8.58 -0.26 3.50
C GLU A 31 8.50 -1.65 4.11
N CYS A 32 7.98 -1.76 5.33
CA CYS A 32 7.74 -3.05 5.98
C CYS A 32 6.35 -3.14 6.58
N ALA A 33 5.85 -4.35 6.73
CA ALA A 33 4.64 -4.62 7.51
C ALA A 33 5.01 -4.72 9.00
N PRO A 34 4.54 -3.81 9.87
CA PRO A 34 4.87 -3.84 11.29
C PRO A 34 4.45 -5.14 11.96
N ASP A 35 3.39 -5.79 11.48
CA ASP A 35 2.89 -7.10 11.90
C ASP A 35 4.00 -8.16 11.93
N ASN A 36 4.90 -8.12 10.96
CA ASN A 36 6.01 -9.06 10.81
C ASN A 36 7.24 -8.73 11.67
N TRP A 37 7.29 -7.55 12.28
CA TRP A 37 8.49 -7.04 12.96
C TRP A 37 8.26 -6.68 14.42
N ILE A 38 7.02 -6.40 14.84
CA ILE A 38 6.70 -6.11 16.25
C ILE A 38 7.07 -7.28 17.13
N GLY A 39 7.98 -7.05 18.09
CA GLY A 39 8.47 -8.05 19.01
C GLY A 39 9.62 -8.92 18.47
N VAL A 40 10.07 -8.66 17.24
CA VAL A 40 11.26 -9.32 16.67
C VAL A 40 12.52 -8.69 17.23
N GLY A 41 13.35 -9.45 17.89
CA GLY A 41 14.65 -9.06 18.45
C GLY A 41 15.81 -9.79 17.79
N GLY A 42 16.98 -9.78 18.47
CA GLY A 42 18.22 -10.42 17.98
C GLY A 42 18.69 -9.83 16.64
N SER A 43 19.39 -10.64 15.86
CA SER A 43 20.01 -10.19 14.60
C SER A 43 19.02 -9.61 13.59
N LEU A 44 17.78 -10.12 13.54
CA LEU A 44 16.75 -9.57 12.64
C LEU A 44 16.30 -8.18 13.09
N GLY A 45 16.06 -7.99 14.39
CA GLY A 45 15.68 -6.67 14.93
C GLY A 45 16.82 -5.65 14.80
N GLU A 46 18.07 -6.10 14.98
CA GLU A 46 19.27 -5.27 14.78
C GLU A 46 19.40 -4.85 13.30
N ALA A 47 19.17 -5.78 12.36
CA ALA A 47 19.19 -5.52 10.93
C ALA A 47 18.14 -4.49 10.51
N LEU A 48 16.88 -4.66 10.98
CA LEU A 48 15.83 -3.66 10.75
C LEU A 48 16.22 -2.29 11.31
N SER A 49 16.75 -2.26 12.55
CA SER A 49 17.14 -1.00 13.19
C SER A 49 18.26 -0.30 12.42
N ALA A 50 19.23 -1.05 11.90
CA ALA A 50 20.30 -0.50 11.09
C ALA A 50 19.78 0.10 9.78
N LEU A 51 18.87 -0.58 9.08
CA LEU A 51 18.26 -0.09 7.84
C LEU A 51 17.38 1.14 8.09
N SER A 52 16.56 1.15 9.15
CA SER A 52 15.68 2.29 9.47
C SER A 52 16.44 3.54 9.94
N GLN A 53 17.70 3.40 10.40
CA GLN A 53 18.58 4.53 10.70
C GLN A 53 19.24 5.12 9.45
N GLN A 54 19.39 4.34 8.39
CA GLN A 54 20.03 4.75 7.15
C GLN A 54 19.05 5.23 6.08
N HIS A 55 17.82 4.71 6.10
CA HIS A 55 16.80 5.00 5.10
C HIS A 55 15.49 5.39 5.79
N PRO A 56 14.73 6.35 5.22
CA PRO A 56 13.34 6.58 5.62
C PRO A 56 12.56 5.27 5.57
N LEU A 57 11.72 5.02 6.59
CA LEU A 57 10.86 3.84 6.66
C LEU A 57 9.40 4.27 6.56
N SER A 58 8.63 3.61 5.70
CA SER A 58 7.17 3.55 5.73
C SER A 58 6.72 2.18 6.25
N CYS A 59 5.49 2.12 6.72
CA CYS A 59 4.88 0.88 7.17
C CYS A 59 3.51 0.71 6.53
N HIS A 60 3.26 -0.52 6.05
CA HIS A 60 1.98 -0.93 5.53
C HIS A 60 1.47 -2.14 6.32
N GLY A 61 0.34 -1.98 7.01
CA GLY A 61 -0.23 -2.98 7.91
C GLY A 61 -1.00 -4.05 7.16
N LEU A 62 -1.02 -5.25 7.72
CA LEU A 62 -1.61 -6.44 7.10
C LEU A 62 -2.87 -6.94 7.81
N SER A 63 -3.03 -6.68 9.11
CA SER A 63 -3.96 -7.44 9.94
C SER A 63 -4.93 -6.61 10.78
N LEU A 64 -4.90 -5.29 10.69
CA LEU A 64 -5.79 -4.44 11.48
C LEU A 64 -7.27 -4.60 11.09
N SER A 65 -7.52 -5.04 9.83
CA SER A 65 -8.87 -5.36 9.37
C SER A 65 -9.87 -4.22 9.60
N LEU A 66 -9.58 -3.06 9.02
CA LEU A 66 -10.36 -1.83 9.22
C LEU A 66 -11.86 -2.01 8.96
N GLY A 67 -12.23 -2.87 8.01
CA GLY A 67 -13.61 -3.17 7.68
C GLY A 67 -14.22 -4.35 8.44
N GLY A 68 -13.46 -5.00 9.31
CA GLY A 68 -13.91 -6.20 10.02
C GLY A 68 -15.04 -5.93 11.02
N PRO A 69 -15.87 -6.93 11.33
CA PRO A 69 -16.95 -6.80 12.30
C PRO A 69 -16.46 -6.81 13.76
N ALA A 70 -15.36 -7.49 14.05
CA ALA A 70 -14.78 -7.56 15.38
C ALA A 70 -14.21 -6.19 15.83
N PRO A 71 -14.17 -5.88 17.14
CA PRO A 71 -13.49 -4.68 17.62
C PRO A 71 -12.02 -4.61 17.16
N LEU A 72 -11.48 -3.39 17.03
CA LEU A 72 -10.04 -3.22 16.78
C LEU A 72 -9.21 -3.79 17.94
N ASP A 73 -8.10 -4.46 17.60
CA ASP A 73 -7.13 -4.90 18.61
C ASP A 73 -6.34 -3.68 19.14
N LEU A 74 -6.78 -3.18 20.30
CA LEU A 74 -6.18 -2.00 20.91
C LEU A 74 -4.76 -2.27 21.44
N GLU A 75 -4.46 -3.52 21.82
CA GLU A 75 -3.12 -3.91 22.24
C GLU A 75 -2.16 -3.93 21.06
N PHE A 76 -2.59 -4.50 19.94
CA PHE A 76 -1.84 -4.46 18.69
C PHE A 76 -1.59 -3.02 18.23
N LEU A 77 -2.61 -2.16 18.22
CA LEU A 77 -2.45 -0.74 17.89
C LEU A 77 -1.45 -0.02 18.81
N ALA A 78 -1.49 -0.29 20.12
CA ALA A 78 -0.52 0.29 21.04
C ALA A 78 0.92 -0.20 20.79
N ARG A 79 1.08 -1.45 20.36
CA ARG A 79 2.38 -2.01 19.95
C ARG A 79 2.84 -1.40 18.63
N THR A 80 1.94 -1.28 17.66
CA THR A 80 2.18 -0.61 16.38
C THR A 80 2.65 0.82 16.61
N ARG A 81 1.95 1.61 17.42
CA ARG A 81 2.37 2.97 17.76
C ARG A 81 3.82 3.01 18.24
N ARG A 82 4.18 2.16 19.23
CA ARG A 82 5.55 2.12 19.76
C ARG A 82 6.57 1.77 18.68
N PHE A 83 6.24 0.84 17.79
CA PHE A 83 7.09 0.46 16.65
C PHE A 83 7.29 1.62 15.69
N LEU A 84 6.22 2.30 15.30
CA LEU A 84 6.25 3.45 14.39
C LEU A 84 7.10 4.60 14.98
N ASP A 85 6.96 4.86 16.28
CA ASP A 85 7.72 5.90 16.98
C ASP A 85 9.21 5.51 17.11
N GLN A 86 9.50 4.25 17.46
CA GLN A 86 10.87 3.73 17.59
C GLN A 86 11.66 3.83 16.29
N HIS A 87 11.06 3.51 15.16
CA HIS A 87 11.70 3.52 13.84
C HIS A 87 11.48 4.82 13.07
N GLN A 88 10.86 5.84 13.71
CA GLN A 88 10.57 7.15 13.10
C GLN A 88 9.85 7.03 11.76
N VAL A 89 8.86 6.11 11.71
CA VAL A 89 8.12 5.80 10.49
C VAL A 89 7.40 7.03 9.97
N ALA A 90 7.63 7.33 8.69
CA ALA A 90 7.14 8.56 8.06
C ALA A 90 5.68 8.46 7.63
N LEU A 91 5.25 7.30 7.16
CA LEU A 91 3.90 7.00 6.71
C LEU A 91 3.48 5.63 7.25
N TYR A 92 2.26 5.54 7.75
CA TYR A 92 1.59 4.30 8.06
C TYR A 92 0.33 4.18 7.23
N SER A 93 0.14 3.03 6.63
CA SER A 93 -1.04 2.71 5.82
C SER A 93 -1.63 1.35 6.17
N GLU A 94 -2.88 1.14 5.82
CA GLU A 94 -3.65 -0.09 6.00
C GLU A 94 -4.54 -0.35 4.79
N HIS A 95 -4.91 -1.60 4.58
CA HIS A 95 -5.84 -1.96 3.51
C HIS A 95 -7.28 -1.51 3.82
N LEU A 96 -7.96 -1.00 2.82
CA LEU A 96 -9.40 -0.72 2.86
C LEU A 96 -10.18 -2.02 2.61
N SER A 97 -10.09 -2.93 3.55
CA SER A 97 -10.59 -4.30 3.46
C SER A 97 -10.90 -4.88 4.84
N TRP A 98 -11.26 -6.16 4.89
CA TRP A 98 -11.32 -6.91 6.13
C TRP A 98 -10.69 -8.31 5.96
N CYS A 99 -10.10 -8.84 7.03
CA CYS A 99 -9.43 -10.13 7.02
C CYS A 99 -9.55 -10.87 8.36
N THR A 100 -10.23 -10.30 9.35
CA THR A 100 -10.40 -10.89 10.68
C THR A 100 -11.82 -10.76 11.18
N ASP A 101 -12.25 -11.81 11.91
CA ASP A 101 -13.44 -11.87 12.75
C ASP A 101 -13.06 -12.67 14.00
N ASP A 102 -13.68 -13.79 14.29
CA ASP A 102 -13.21 -14.74 15.34
C ASP A 102 -11.90 -15.46 14.96
N GLY A 103 -11.50 -15.38 13.71
CA GLY A 103 -10.25 -15.90 13.14
C GLY A 103 -9.58 -14.90 12.22
N HIS A 104 -8.43 -15.33 11.65
CA HIS A 104 -7.67 -14.53 10.69
C HIS A 104 -7.62 -15.22 9.33
N LEU A 105 -7.93 -14.47 8.28
CA LEU A 105 -7.74 -14.87 6.88
C LEU A 105 -6.43 -14.27 6.36
N TYR A 106 -5.73 -15.02 5.51
CA TYR A 106 -4.55 -14.51 4.80
C TYR A 106 -4.91 -13.84 3.46
N GLU A 107 -6.20 -13.62 3.25
CA GLU A 107 -6.77 -12.97 2.07
C GLU A 107 -7.52 -11.71 2.50
N LEU A 108 -7.44 -10.69 1.67
CA LEU A 108 -8.21 -9.46 1.85
C LEU A 108 -9.61 -9.64 1.28
N LEU A 109 -10.61 -9.40 2.10
CA LEU A 109 -12.00 -9.46 1.65
C LEU A 109 -12.53 -8.05 1.38
N PRO A 110 -13.29 -7.86 0.29
CA PRO A 110 -13.84 -6.57 -0.09
C PRO A 110 -14.91 -6.10 0.89
N LEU A 111 -15.01 -4.79 1.02
CA LEU A 111 -16.08 -4.13 1.75
C LEU A 111 -17.33 -3.99 0.88
N PRO A 112 -18.54 -3.99 1.44
CA PRO A 112 -19.70 -3.53 0.71
C PRO A 112 -19.62 -2.03 0.46
N PHE A 113 -19.94 -1.59 -0.76
CA PHE A 113 -19.91 -0.17 -1.12
C PHE A 113 -21.24 0.49 -0.74
N THR A 114 -21.48 0.63 0.56
CA THR A 114 -22.72 1.17 1.13
C THR A 114 -22.46 2.28 2.13
N ALA A 115 -23.48 3.08 2.43
CA ALA A 115 -23.38 4.15 3.42
C ALA A 115 -23.05 3.62 4.83
N GLU A 116 -23.55 2.46 5.21
CA GLU A 116 -23.26 1.83 6.50
C GLU A 116 -21.80 1.43 6.60
N ALA A 117 -21.23 0.86 5.52
CA ALA A 117 -19.82 0.48 5.48
C ALA A 117 -18.91 1.71 5.56
N ILE A 118 -19.26 2.82 4.91
CA ILE A 118 -18.52 4.09 5.04
C ILE A 118 -18.46 4.52 6.49
N GLN A 119 -19.60 4.58 7.18
CA GLN A 119 -19.67 5.01 8.58
C GLN A 119 -18.89 4.09 9.51
N HIS A 120 -19.01 2.77 9.30
CA HIS A 120 -18.29 1.75 10.08
C HIS A 120 -16.78 1.90 9.93
N VAL A 121 -16.29 1.90 8.69
CA VAL A 121 -14.85 1.95 8.39
C VAL A 121 -14.26 3.30 8.80
N ALA A 122 -14.92 4.41 8.50
CA ALA A 122 -14.45 5.73 8.86
C ALA A 122 -14.32 5.90 10.39
N ALA A 123 -15.26 5.37 11.17
CA ALA A 123 -15.17 5.39 12.63
C ALA A 123 -13.93 4.62 13.13
N ARG A 124 -13.61 3.47 12.51
CA ARG A 124 -12.44 2.65 12.87
C ARG A 124 -11.13 3.29 12.43
N ILE A 125 -11.09 3.94 11.27
CA ILE A 125 -9.94 4.73 10.82
C ILE A 125 -9.69 5.87 11.81
N ARG A 126 -10.71 6.64 12.20
CA ARG A 126 -10.56 7.71 13.20
C ARG A 126 -10.03 7.18 14.54
N GLN A 127 -10.60 6.08 15.04
CA GLN A 127 -10.11 5.43 16.26
C GLN A 127 -8.63 5.01 16.14
N THR A 128 -8.25 4.46 14.99
CA THR A 128 -6.86 4.08 14.71
C THR A 128 -5.95 5.31 14.71
N GLN A 129 -6.34 6.39 14.04
CA GLN A 129 -5.59 7.65 13.99
C GLN A 129 -5.42 8.25 15.39
N ASP A 130 -6.46 8.24 16.21
CA ASP A 130 -6.43 8.74 17.60
C ASP A 130 -5.44 7.93 18.45
N ILE A 131 -5.48 6.59 18.35
CA ILE A 131 -4.58 5.72 19.12
C ILE A 131 -3.13 5.88 18.64
N LEU A 132 -2.91 5.91 17.33
CA LEU A 132 -1.56 6.06 16.76
C LEU A 132 -1.02 7.50 16.91
N GLY A 133 -1.90 8.49 17.14
CA GLY A 133 -1.54 9.91 17.24
C GLY A 133 -1.04 10.49 15.92
N ARG A 134 -1.50 9.94 14.79
CA ARG A 134 -1.10 10.34 13.44
C ARG A 134 -2.18 10.05 12.41
N ARG A 135 -2.17 10.81 11.33
CA ARG A 135 -2.96 10.51 10.13
C ARG A 135 -2.43 9.25 9.49
N ILE A 136 -3.31 8.39 8.98
CA ILE A 136 -2.94 7.19 8.22
C ILE A 136 -3.42 7.30 6.78
N ALA A 137 -2.87 6.48 5.90
CA ALA A 137 -3.41 6.24 4.57
C ALA A 137 -4.17 4.92 4.53
N VAL A 138 -5.17 4.82 3.67
CA VAL A 138 -5.83 3.55 3.34
C VAL A 138 -5.57 3.20 1.89
N GLU A 139 -5.41 1.91 1.61
CA GLU A 139 -5.12 1.42 0.28
C GLU A 139 -6.37 0.87 -0.40
N ASN A 140 -6.53 1.17 -1.70
CA ASN A 140 -7.50 0.52 -2.56
C ASN A 140 -7.10 -0.92 -2.83
N ALA A 141 -7.78 -1.88 -2.21
CA ALA A 141 -7.49 -3.30 -2.39
C ALA A 141 -8.06 -3.86 -3.71
N SER A 142 -7.41 -4.89 -4.25
CA SER A 142 -8.01 -5.70 -5.30
C SER A 142 -9.14 -6.58 -4.76
N TYR A 143 -10.14 -6.86 -5.60
CA TYR A 143 -11.28 -7.71 -5.22
C TYR A 143 -11.85 -8.45 -6.42
N TYR A 144 -12.53 -9.59 -6.16
CA TYR A 144 -13.10 -10.46 -7.19
C TYR A 144 -14.63 -10.45 -7.18
N THR A 145 -15.24 -9.92 -6.13
CA THR A 145 -16.69 -9.76 -6.00
C THR A 145 -16.99 -8.65 -5.01
N VAL A 146 -18.13 -8.00 -5.16
CA VAL A 146 -18.62 -7.00 -4.20
C VAL A 146 -19.80 -7.59 -3.46
N PRO A 147 -19.77 -7.67 -2.11
CA PRO A 147 -20.87 -8.24 -1.33
C PRO A 147 -22.21 -7.51 -1.52
N ALA A 148 -22.15 -6.19 -1.60
CA ALA A 148 -23.26 -5.29 -1.90
C ALA A 148 -22.72 -3.94 -2.37
N ALA A 149 -23.45 -3.26 -3.27
CA ALA A 149 -23.04 -1.95 -3.77
C ALA A 149 -24.26 -1.05 -4.04
N ASP A 150 -24.32 0.08 -3.32
CA ASP A 150 -25.26 1.19 -3.57
C ASP A 150 -24.58 2.32 -4.36
N MET A 151 -23.25 2.27 -4.45
CA MET A 151 -22.39 3.19 -5.18
C MET A 151 -21.23 2.43 -5.80
N ASP A 152 -20.47 3.07 -6.69
CA ASP A 152 -19.25 2.46 -7.21
C ASP A 152 -18.03 2.64 -6.29
N GLU A 153 -16.93 1.96 -6.61
CA GLU A 153 -15.70 1.93 -5.79
C GLU A 153 -15.10 3.33 -5.59
N ALA A 154 -15.05 4.17 -6.64
CA ALA A 154 -14.44 5.49 -6.52
C ALA A 154 -15.24 6.42 -5.60
N ASP A 155 -16.59 6.37 -5.66
CA ASP A 155 -17.44 7.12 -4.75
C ASP A 155 -17.31 6.60 -3.31
N PHE A 156 -17.20 5.28 -3.12
CA PHE A 156 -16.98 4.66 -1.82
C PHE A 156 -15.65 5.11 -1.19
N ILE A 157 -14.56 5.01 -1.95
CA ILE A 157 -13.22 5.45 -1.50
C ILE A 157 -13.26 6.94 -1.12
N ASN A 158 -13.79 7.78 -1.99
CA ASN A 158 -13.86 9.23 -1.75
C ASN A 158 -14.65 9.55 -0.47
N ALA A 159 -15.79 8.89 -0.28
CA ALA A 159 -16.62 9.08 0.92
C ALA A 159 -15.90 8.62 2.19
N VAL A 160 -15.18 7.50 2.16
CA VAL A 160 -14.36 7.03 3.30
C VAL A 160 -13.25 8.03 3.63
N LEU A 161 -12.51 8.51 2.61
CA LEU A 161 -11.43 9.48 2.81
C LEU A 161 -11.94 10.80 3.42
N GLU A 162 -13.11 11.27 2.98
CA GLU A 162 -13.73 12.48 3.50
C GLU A 162 -14.23 12.27 4.94
N GLU A 163 -15.00 11.21 5.19
CA GLU A 163 -15.61 10.93 6.49
C GLU A 163 -14.57 10.62 7.57
N ALA A 164 -13.51 9.90 7.21
CA ALA A 164 -12.45 9.51 8.15
C ALA A 164 -11.38 10.59 8.33
N ASP A 165 -11.31 11.57 7.44
CA ASP A 165 -10.20 12.53 7.30
C ASP A 165 -8.84 11.83 7.25
N CYS A 166 -8.70 10.82 6.39
CA CYS A 166 -7.47 10.07 6.15
C CYS A 166 -6.93 10.31 4.75
N ASP A 167 -5.74 9.76 4.47
CA ASP A 167 -5.09 9.83 3.17
C ASP A 167 -5.29 8.53 2.38
N LEU A 168 -4.91 8.53 1.11
CA LEU A 168 -4.94 7.39 0.21
C LEU A 168 -3.50 6.92 -0.08
N LEU A 169 -3.23 5.65 0.13
CA LEU A 169 -2.19 4.91 -0.56
C LEU A 169 -2.83 4.36 -1.83
N LEU A 170 -2.44 4.89 -2.98
CA LEU A 170 -3.02 4.46 -4.25
C LEU A 170 -2.16 3.36 -4.87
N ASP A 171 -2.65 2.12 -4.83
CA ASP A 171 -2.04 1.01 -5.57
C ASP A 171 -2.55 1.01 -7.01
N VAL A 172 -1.61 1.25 -7.94
CA VAL A 172 -1.88 1.35 -9.38
C VAL A 172 -2.10 -0.02 -10.01
N ASN A 173 -1.45 -1.08 -9.46
CA ASN A 173 -1.68 -2.44 -9.92
C ASN A 173 -3.10 -2.90 -9.55
N ASN A 174 -3.58 -2.58 -8.35
CA ASN A 174 -4.93 -2.92 -7.90
C ASN A 174 -6.00 -2.21 -8.73
N VAL A 175 -5.77 -0.94 -9.10
CA VAL A 175 -6.65 -0.24 -10.07
C VAL A 175 -6.67 -0.98 -11.41
N TYR A 176 -5.53 -1.41 -11.92
CA TYR A 176 -5.46 -2.14 -13.19
C TYR A 176 -6.17 -3.50 -13.11
N VAL A 177 -5.88 -4.28 -12.07
CA VAL A 177 -6.50 -5.58 -11.81
C VAL A 177 -8.03 -5.45 -11.72
N ASN A 178 -8.51 -4.53 -10.90
CA ASN A 178 -9.94 -4.29 -10.71
C ASN A 178 -10.61 -3.80 -12.01
N ALA A 179 -9.94 -2.91 -12.78
CA ALA A 179 -10.48 -2.42 -14.05
C ALA A 179 -10.73 -3.56 -15.06
N ILE A 180 -9.81 -4.53 -15.17
CA ILE A 180 -10.00 -5.71 -16.02
C ILE A 180 -11.08 -6.62 -15.45
N ASN A 181 -11.00 -6.98 -14.17
CA ASN A 181 -11.88 -7.95 -13.55
C ASN A 181 -13.35 -7.49 -13.49
N HIS A 182 -13.57 -6.18 -13.40
CA HIS A 182 -14.92 -5.59 -13.28
C HIS A 182 -15.36 -4.78 -14.51
N GLY A 183 -14.52 -4.69 -15.55
CA GLY A 183 -14.88 -4.12 -16.85
C GLY A 183 -15.09 -2.60 -16.83
N TYR A 184 -14.30 -1.85 -16.07
CA TYR A 184 -14.32 -0.39 -16.06
C TYR A 184 -13.04 0.23 -16.61
N ASP A 185 -13.08 1.52 -16.94
CA ASP A 185 -11.93 2.27 -17.44
C ASP A 185 -11.06 2.75 -16.27
N ALA A 186 -9.82 2.24 -16.19
CA ALA A 186 -8.87 2.57 -15.12
C ALA A 186 -8.53 4.07 -15.06
N ARG A 187 -8.42 4.75 -16.20
CA ARG A 187 -8.12 6.20 -16.25
C ARG A 187 -9.31 7.04 -15.78
N ALA A 188 -10.52 6.64 -16.17
CA ALA A 188 -11.73 7.29 -15.70
C ALA A 188 -11.90 7.12 -14.18
N PHE A 189 -11.55 5.94 -13.64
CA PHE A 189 -11.51 5.70 -12.21
C PHE A 189 -10.50 6.61 -11.51
N LEU A 190 -9.24 6.65 -11.98
CA LEU A 190 -8.19 7.50 -11.43
C LEU A 190 -8.60 8.98 -11.41
N ALA A 191 -9.18 9.48 -12.50
CA ALA A 191 -9.59 10.89 -12.61
C ALA A 191 -10.60 11.36 -11.55
N ARG A 192 -11.27 10.42 -10.87
CA ARG A 192 -12.26 10.70 -9.81
C ARG A 192 -11.64 10.77 -8.41
N LEU A 193 -10.39 10.32 -8.25
CA LEU A 193 -9.74 10.29 -6.94
C LEU A 193 -9.19 11.67 -6.54
N PRO A 194 -9.19 12.02 -5.25
CA PRO A 194 -8.79 13.35 -4.77
C PRO A 194 -7.25 13.45 -4.66
N SER A 195 -6.62 14.09 -5.63
CA SER A 195 -5.15 14.24 -5.72
C SER A 195 -4.48 14.73 -4.43
N GLN A 196 -5.19 15.58 -3.66
CA GLN A 196 -4.69 16.15 -2.42
C GLN A 196 -4.66 15.15 -1.25
N ARG A 197 -5.36 14.03 -1.37
CA ARG A 197 -5.40 12.95 -0.38
C ARG A 197 -4.39 11.83 -0.66
N ILE A 198 -3.81 11.79 -1.86
CA ILE A 198 -2.85 10.75 -2.22
C ILE A 198 -1.51 11.02 -1.53
N ALA A 199 -1.14 10.15 -0.60
CA ALA A 199 0.10 10.25 0.18
C ALA A 199 1.27 9.54 -0.52
N SER A 200 1.02 8.40 -1.15
CA SER A 200 2.02 7.56 -1.85
C SER A 200 1.35 6.66 -2.87
N TYR A 201 2.18 6.03 -3.69
CA TYR A 201 1.76 5.02 -4.66
C TYR A 201 2.42 3.69 -4.37
N HIS A 202 1.69 2.60 -4.64
CA HIS A 202 2.25 1.28 -4.85
C HIS A 202 2.19 0.90 -6.33
N VAL A 203 3.16 0.12 -6.78
CA VAL A 203 3.16 -0.52 -8.10
C VAL A 203 3.71 -1.93 -7.97
N ALA A 204 3.03 -2.89 -8.55
CA ALA A 204 3.33 -4.32 -8.46
C ALA A 204 3.06 -5.04 -9.79
N GLY A 205 3.43 -6.31 -9.84
CA GLY A 205 3.07 -7.20 -10.93
C GLY A 205 2.02 -8.21 -10.49
N HIS A 206 1.13 -8.57 -11.41
CA HIS A 206 0.03 -9.50 -11.20
C HIS A 206 0.15 -10.73 -12.11
N HIS A 207 -0.64 -11.78 -11.82
CA HIS A 207 -0.76 -12.95 -12.67
C HIS A 207 -1.94 -12.82 -13.63
N ASP A 208 -1.71 -13.13 -14.92
CA ASP A 208 -2.79 -13.24 -15.91
C ASP A 208 -3.35 -14.65 -15.86
N GLU A 209 -4.48 -14.86 -15.22
CA GLU A 209 -5.19 -16.13 -15.22
C GLU A 209 -5.94 -16.32 -16.54
N ALA A 210 -6.59 -15.24 -17.03
CA ALA A 210 -7.28 -15.18 -18.32
C ALA A 210 -7.17 -13.76 -18.92
N GLU A 211 -7.73 -13.56 -20.12
CA GLU A 211 -7.78 -12.24 -20.76
C GLU A 211 -8.57 -11.25 -19.88
N ASP A 212 -9.68 -11.71 -19.32
CA ASP A 212 -10.63 -10.96 -18.51
C ASP A 212 -10.53 -11.24 -16.99
N LEU A 213 -9.47 -11.95 -16.55
CA LEU A 213 -9.22 -12.26 -15.14
C LEU A 213 -7.75 -12.10 -14.79
N LYS A 214 -7.48 -11.14 -13.89
CA LYS A 214 -6.16 -10.90 -13.30
C LYS A 214 -6.19 -11.25 -11.83
N ILE A 215 -5.11 -11.92 -11.37
CA ILE A 215 -4.94 -12.26 -9.95
C ILE A 215 -3.86 -11.35 -9.38
N ASP A 216 -4.24 -10.60 -8.38
CA ASP A 216 -3.34 -9.72 -7.66
C ASP A 216 -2.40 -10.53 -6.78
N THR A 217 -1.17 -10.71 -7.24
CA THR A 217 -0.22 -11.60 -6.59
C THR A 217 1.00 -10.89 -6.04
N HIS A 218 1.36 -9.72 -6.57
CA HIS A 218 2.62 -9.02 -6.26
C HIS A 218 3.88 -9.89 -6.36
N GLY A 219 3.80 -10.98 -7.12
CA GLY A 219 4.87 -11.98 -7.30
C GLY A 219 5.54 -11.99 -8.67
N MET A 220 5.16 -11.06 -9.56
CA MET A 220 5.63 -10.95 -10.94
C MET A 220 6.29 -9.60 -11.21
N PRO A 221 7.13 -9.46 -12.24
CA PRO A 221 7.58 -8.16 -12.72
C PRO A 221 6.39 -7.25 -13.09
N VAL A 222 6.53 -5.96 -12.89
CA VAL A 222 5.51 -4.97 -13.26
C VAL A 222 5.32 -4.97 -14.78
N LYS A 223 4.07 -5.05 -15.23
CA LYS A 223 3.72 -5.17 -16.66
C LYS A 223 3.69 -3.82 -17.35
N GLY A 224 3.82 -3.86 -18.69
CA GLY A 224 3.84 -2.65 -19.52
C GLY A 224 2.63 -1.75 -19.34
N ASP A 225 1.43 -2.33 -19.20
CA ASP A 225 0.18 -1.60 -19.04
C ASP A 225 0.10 -0.92 -17.65
N VAL A 226 0.62 -1.59 -16.60
CA VAL A 226 0.71 -0.99 -15.24
C VAL A 226 1.72 0.16 -15.23
N TRP A 227 2.85 0.04 -15.91
CA TRP A 227 3.79 1.14 -16.09
C TRP A 227 3.17 2.32 -16.83
N ALA A 228 2.37 2.08 -17.86
CA ALA A 228 1.66 3.13 -18.59
C ALA A 228 0.62 3.80 -17.67
N LEU A 229 -0.12 3.02 -16.89
CA LEU A 229 -1.10 3.54 -15.93
C LEU A 229 -0.43 4.36 -14.81
N LEU A 230 0.77 3.97 -14.36
CA LEU A 230 1.55 4.75 -13.39
C LEU A 230 1.96 6.11 -13.98
N ALA A 231 2.37 6.15 -15.26
CA ALA A 231 2.68 7.41 -15.94
C ALA A 231 1.45 8.32 -16.04
N ASP A 232 0.28 7.77 -16.38
CA ASP A 232 -0.99 8.49 -16.40
C ASP A 232 -1.37 9.00 -14.99
N THR A 233 -1.14 8.18 -13.96
CA THR A 233 -1.39 8.54 -12.57
C THR A 233 -0.53 9.74 -12.15
N TYR A 234 0.75 9.75 -12.49
CA TYR A 234 1.62 10.91 -12.24
C TYR A 234 1.17 12.16 -12.99
N ALA A 235 0.73 12.01 -14.24
CA ALA A 235 0.23 13.13 -15.02
C ALA A 235 -1.05 13.74 -14.43
N MET A 236 -1.94 12.91 -13.86
CA MET A 236 -3.22 13.35 -13.28
C MET A 236 -3.06 13.93 -11.87
N HIS A 237 -2.26 13.27 -11.03
CA HIS A 237 -2.23 13.54 -9.59
C HIS A 237 -0.90 14.11 -9.10
N GLY A 238 0.09 14.18 -9.99
CA GLY A 238 1.45 14.57 -9.63
C GLY A 238 2.25 13.42 -9.02
N VAL A 239 3.56 13.60 -8.97
CA VAL A 239 4.49 12.61 -8.43
C VAL A 239 4.38 12.56 -6.90
N ARG A 240 4.43 11.35 -6.35
CA ARG A 240 4.48 11.04 -4.92
C ARG A 240 5.52 9.93 -4.69
N PRO A 241 5.94 9.66 -3.44
CA PRO A 241 6.74 8.50 -3.12
C PRO A 241 6.07 7.25 -3.69
N THR A 242 6.83 6.42 -4.41
CA THR A 242 6.30 5.24 -5.09
C THR A 242 7.08 4.01 -4.65
N LEU A 243 6.39 3.02 -4.11
CA LEU A 243 6.95 1.74 -3.71
C LEU A 243 6.84 0.74 -4.85
N LEU A 244 7.93 0.03 -5.12
CA LEU A 244 7.88 -1.24 -5.84
C LEU A 244 7.53 -2.34 -4.84
N GLU A 245 6.35 -2.91 -4.97
CA GLU A 245 5.92 -4.00 -4.11
C GLU A 245 6.21 -5.36 -4.73
N ARG A 246 6.82 -6.23 -3.93
CA ARG A 246 7.06 -7.62 -4.27
C ARG A 246 6.89 -8.46 -3.02
N ASP A 247 5.96 -9.44 -3.02
CA ASP A 247 5.60 -10.20 -1.84
C ASP A 247 6.21 -11.61 -1.83
N PHE A 248 6.43 -12.18 -3.00
CA PHE A 248 7.10 -13.46 -3.19
C PHE A 248 7.79 -13.54 -4.56
N ASN A 249 8.42 -14.66 -4.90
CA ASN A 249 9.23 -14.81 -6.11
C ASN A 249 10.25 -13.69 -6.26
N PHE A 250 10.98 -13.40 -5.17
CA PHE A 250 11.97 -12.34 -5.17
C PHE A 250 13.09 -12.65 -6.17
N PRO A 251 13.27 -11.84 -7.22
CA PRO A 251 14.40 -11.96 -8.10
C PRO A 251 15.67 -11.44 -7.40
N PRO A 252 16.86 -11.63 -7.97
CA PRO A 252 18.07 -10.95 -7.51
C PRO A 252 17.85 -9.44 -7.41
N LEU A 253 18.43 -8.81 -6.36
CA LEU A 253 18.27 -7.37 -6.11
C LEU A 253 18.52 -6.48 -7.34
N PRO A 254 19.51 -6.72 -8.22
CA PRO A 254 19.70 -5.91 -9.43
C PRO A 254 18.45 -5.80 -10.31
N GLU A 255 17.65 -6.85 -10.45
CA GLU A 255 16.42 -6.81 -11.25
C GLU A 255 15.36 -5.90 -10.60
N LEU A 256 15.21 -5.93 -9.26
CA LEU A 256 14.34 -4.99 -8.54
C LEU A 256 14.83 -3.54 -8.69
N LEU A 257 16.14 -3.31 -8.72
CA LEU A 257 16.72 -1.98 -8.93
C LEU A 257 16.49 -1.46 -10.36
N GLU A 258 16.37 -2.33 -11.36
CA GLU A 258 15.96 -1.94 -12.70
C GLU A 258 14.51 -1.41 -12.71
N GLU A 259 13.59 -2.08 -12.00
CA GLU A 259 12.21 -1.61 -11.84
C GLU A 259 12.15 -0.28 -11.07
N LEU A 260 12.96 -0.09 -10.01
CA LEU A 260 13.08 1.20 -9.31
C LEU A 260 13.62 2.31 -10.24
N THR A 261 14.56 1.96 -11.10
CA THR A 261 15.07 2.89 -12.11
C THR A 261 13.96 3.32 -13.07
N ARG A 262 13.05 2.41 -13.42
CA ARG A 262 11.87 2.72 -14.24
C ARG A 262 10.92 3.68 -13.52
N ILE A 263 10.66 3.48 -12.23
CA ILE A 263 9.86 4.43 -11.43
C ILE A 263 10.48 5.82 -11.50
N ARG A 264 11.79 5.96 -11.23
CA ARG A 264 12.50 7.25 -11.27
C ARG A 264 12.44 7.93 -12.64
N GLN A 265 12.55 7.14 -13.72
CA GLN A 265 12.40 7.66 -15.09
C GLN A 265 11.01 8.25 -15.33
N LEU A 266 9.94 7.56 -14.88
CA LEU A 266 8.57 8.06 -15.01
C LEU A 266 8.32 9.30 -14.14
N GLN A 267 8.85 9.32 -12.90
CA GLN A 267 8.80 10.49 -12.03
C GLN A 267 9.47 11.70 -12.66
N HIS A 268 10.64 11.51 -13.26
CA HIS A 268 11.37 12.56 -13.97
C HIS A 268 10.59 13.09 -15.18
N ALA A 269 10.01 12.20 -15.98
CA ALA A 269 9.21 12.56 -17.15
C ALA A 269 7.95 13.37 -16.80
N ALA A 270 7.38 13.14 -15.61
CA ALA A 270 6.20 13.86 -15.14
C ALA A 270 6.49 15.26 -14.54
N HIS A 271 7.78 15.57 -14.24
CA HIS A 271 8.21 16.88 -13.74
C HIS A 271 8.68 17.85 -14.84
N GLY A 272 8.91 17.39 -16.05
CA GLY A 272 9.36 18.17 -17.20
C GLY A 272 8.21 18.55 -18.11
#